data_f8bfb81a1d6661211c2e368b23e0ad03
#
_entry.id   f8bfb81a1d6661211c2e368b23e0ad03
#
_cell.length_a   1.000
_cell.length_b   1.000
_cell.length_c   1.000
_cell.angle_alpha   90.00
_cell.angle_beta   90.00
_cell.angle_gamma   90.00
#
_symmetry.space_group_name_H-M   'P 1'
#
loop_
_entity.id
_entity.type
_entity.pdbx_description
1 polymer ?
#
loop_
_entity_poly.entity_id
_entity_poly.type
_entity_poly.pdbx_seq_one_letter_code
_entity_poly.pdbx_strand_id
1 'polypeptide(L)'
;MIAITALSLYRIREQLQGKVKVIFQPAEEGVRGALSVCKSGILDDVDFVLGGHIAETSDGSLQVCTNTGGYLATDKFDVTFKGEASHAGGSPEKGRNALLAAALATLGMQTQVQDGRGMGRCNVGLLTAGTGRNVIPAQATLKAETRGSTSEIAQDIYRHAMDSIEGAAKMYGCTYEVTKMGGAASAQSDESLRQVVEQVVRDSLGMEPDTLRQDLGGSEDFTYMMRTVQEHGGKAMHMFLGTRRWGSAHNEWFDFGEDVLVFSAKIFASCALRLAGRTE
;
A
#
# COMPACT_ATOMS: atom_id res chain seq x y z
N MET A 1 13.45 11.34 10.45
CA MET A 1 13.92 9.97 10.76
C MET A 1 14.99 9.51 9.77
N ILE A 2 14.67 9.13 8.55
CA ILE A 2 15.62 8.53 7.56
C ILE A 2 16.81 9.43 7.22
N ALA A 3 16.63 10.76 7.10
CA ALA A 3 17.74 11.70 6.89
C ALA A 3 18.76 11.69 8.06
N ILE A 4 18.28 11.59 9.29
CA ILE A 4 19.14 11.48 10.49
C ILE A 4 19.88 10.13 10.46
N THR A 5 19.20 9.05 10.11
CA THR A 5 19.82 7.73 9.92
C THR A 5 20.95 7.79 8.89
N ALA A 6 20.69 8.38 7.71
CA ALA A 6 21.68 8.54 6.65
C ALA A 6 22.92 9.31 7.12
N LEU A 7 22.72 10.44 7.81
CA LEU A 7 23.81 11.26 8.33
C LEU A 7 24.62 10.51 9.41
N SER A 8 23.96 9.76 10.29
CA SER A 8 24.61 8.96 11.32
C SER A 8 25.48 7.85 10.70
N LEU A 9 24.94 7.11 9.73
CA LEU A 9 25.67 6.07 9.01
C LEU A 9 26.85 6.63 8.21
N TYR A 10 26.68 7.81 7.58
CA TYR A 10 27.78 8.47 6.88
C TYR A 10 28.95 8.80 7.82
N ARG A 11 28.69 9.21 9.06
CA ARG A 11 29.73 9.50 10.06
C ARG A 11 30.51 8.26 10.50
N ILE A 12 29.89 7.10 10.49
CA ILE A 12 30.50 5.83 10.89
C ILE A 12 30.78 4.90 9.68
N ARG A 13 30.75 5.42 8.47
CA ARG A 13 30.86 4.62 7.22
C ARG A 13 32.08 3.71 7.15
N GLU A 14 33.18 4.09 7.82
CA GLU A 14 34.40 3.28 7.91
C GLU A 14 34.20 1.98 8.72
N GLN A 15 33.13 1.88 9.50
CA GLN A 15 32.75 0.69 10.26
C GLN A 15 31.85 -0.26 9.43
N LEU A 16 31.38 0.18 8.27
CA LEU A 16 30.54 -0.61 7.38
C LEU A 16 31.39 -1.36 6.37
N GLN A 17 31.11 -2.65 6.17
CA GLN A 17 31.71 -3.48 5.12
C GLN A 17 30.81 -3.59 3.89
N GLY A 18 29.48 -3.53 4.11
CA GLY A 18 28.49 -3.57 3.08
C GLY A 18 28.07 -2.18 2.58
N LYS A 19 27.16 -2.18 1.63
CA LYS A 19 26.51 -0.97 1.13
C LYS A 19 25.22 -0.71 1.92
N VAL A 20 24.94 0.55 2.25
CA VAL A 20 23.64 0.96 2.79
C VAL A 20 22.98 1.91 1.79
N LYS A 21 21.81 1.54 1.32
CA LYS A 21 20.95 2.38 0.49
C LYS A 21 19.89 3.03 1.37
N VAL A 22 19.78 4.34 1.29
CA VAL A 22 18.75 5.11 1.98
C VAL A 22 17.74 5.55 0.93
N ILE A 23 16.50 5.09 1.05
CA ILE A 23 15.45 5.31 0.06
C ILE A 23 14.43 6.28 0.64
N PHE A 24 14.26 7.41 -0.04
CA PHE A 24 13.18 8.36 0.23
C PHE A 24 12.03 8.05 -0.72
N GLN A 25 11.12 7.21 -0.25
CA GLN A 25 9.99 6.78 -1.05
C GLN A 25 8.96 7.91 -1.21
N PRO A 26 8.53 8.25 -2.44
CA PRO A 26 7.46 9.21 -2.66
C PRO A 26 6.08 8.53 -2.61
N ALA A 27 5.03 9.33 -2.43
CA ALA A 27 3.62 8.99 -2.73
C ALA A 27 3.09 7.71 -2.04
N GLU A 28 3.51 7.41 -0.80
CA GLU A 28 3.00 6.29 -0.02
C GLU A 28 1.50 6.40 0.21
N GLU A 29 0.97 7.57 0.58
CA GLU A 29 -0.46 7.84 0.85
C GLU A 29 -1.38 7.50 -0.34
N GLY A 30 -0.82 7.50 -1.54
CA GLY A 30 -1.49 7.04 -2.76
C GLY A 30 -1.25 5.57 -3.09
N VAL A 31 -0.43 4.86 -2.31
CA VAL A 31 0.11 3.51 -2.59
C VAL A 31 0.69 3.40 -4.01
N ARG A 32 1.57 4.35 -4.38
CA ARG A 32 2.10 4.50 -5.75
C ARG A 32 3.60 4.47 -5.87
N GLY A 33 4.32 4.88 -4.83
CA GLY A 33 5.75 5.16 -4.90
C GLY A 33 6.61 3.91 -4.90
N ALA A 34 6.33 2.95 -4.03
CA ALA A 34 7.14 1.76 -3.85
C ALA A 34 7.27 0.91 -5.11
N LEU A 35 6.18 0.75 -5.87
CA LEU A 35 6.22 0.01 -7.13
C LEU A 35 7.18 0.66 -8.15
N SER A 36 7.27 1.99 -8.16
CA SER A 36 8.21 2.72 -9.02
C SER A 36 9.66 2.52 -8.56
N VAL A 37 9.89 2.49 -7.24
CA VAL A 37 11.19 2.16 -6.65
C VAL A 37 11.62 0.74 -7.05
N CYS A 38 10.73 -0.26 -6.92
CA CYS A 38 11.00 -1.63 -7.34
C CYS A 38 11.39 -1.71 -8.83
N LYS A 39 10.61 -1.06 -9.71
CA LYS A 39 10.86 -1.06 -11.16
C LYS A 39 12.13 -0.35 -11.59
N SER A 40 12.73 0.48 -10.73
CA SER A 40 14.00 1.17 -11.03
C SER A 40 15.22 0.26 -10.94
N GLY A 41 15.08 -0.96 -10.41
CA GLY A 41 16.18 -1.89 -10.21
C GLY A 41 17.07 -1.56 -9.01
N ILE A 42 16.75 -0.52 -8.22
CA ILE A 42 17.59 -0.11 -7.07
C ILE A 42 17.62 -1.16 -5.96
N LEU A 43 16.68 -2.11 -5.95
CA LEU A 43 16.58 -3.18 -4.97
C LEU A 43 17.21 -4.50 -5.42
N ASP A 44 17.72 -4.61 -6.65
CA ASP A 44 18.17 -5.88 -7.23
C ASP A 44 19.39 -6.50 -6.52
N ASP A 45 20.22 -5.66 -5.88
CA ASP A 45 21.41 -6.07 -5.11
C ASP A 45 21.22 -5.84 -3.59
N VAL A 46 19.97 -5.89 -3.09
CA VAL A 46 19.65 -5.64 -1.68
C VAL A 46 19.37 -6.97 -0.97
N ASP A 47 20.20 -7.27 0.03
CA ASP A 47 20.05 -8.46 0.88
C ASP A 47 19.02 -8.26 1.99
N PHE A 48 18.88 -7.03 2.50
CA PHE A 48 17.99 -6.70 3.61
C PHE A 48 17.26 -5.38 3.36
N VAL A 49 15.94 -5.37 3.51
CA VAL A 49 15.16 -4.13 3.49
C VAL A 49 14.37 -3.97 4.78
N LEU A 50 14.47 -2.77 5.37
CA LEU A 50 13.79 -2.40 6.61
C LEU A 50 12.92 -1.17 6.36
N GLY A 51 11.67 -1.24 6.76
CA GLY A 51 10.72 -0.13 6.79
C GLY A 51 10.07 0.02 8.16
N GLY A 52 9.40 1.13 8.36
CA GLY A 52 8.66 1.33 9.61
C GLY A 52 7.63 2.44 9.52
N HIS A 53 6.54 2.23 10.22
CA HIS A 53 5.42 3.16 10.31
C HIS A 53 5.24 3.61 11.78
N ILE A 54 4.91 4.88 11.99
CA ILE A 54 4.58 5.40 13.33
C ILE A 54 3.25 4.79 13.78
N ALA A 55 3.21 4.29 15.02
CA ALA A 55 2.01 3.74 15.63
C ALA A 55 1.75 4.37 16.99
N GLU A 56 0.47 4.39 17.40
CA GLU A 56 0.08 4.86 18.70
C GLU A 56 0.34 3.78 19.77
N THR A 57 0.94 4.17 20.88
CA THR A 57 1.03 3.32 22.08
C THR A 57 0.01 3.78 23.12
N SER A 58 -0.56 2.85 23.87
CA SER A 58 -1.62 3.13 24.83
C SER A 58 -1.22 4.06 25.96
N ASP A 59 0.07 4.06 26.32
CA ASP A 59 0.66 4.88 27.37
C ASP A 59 1.51 6.05 26.83
N GLY A 60 1.62 6.16 25.51
CA GLY A 60 2.43 7.18 24.84
C GLY A 60 3.93 6.95 24.92
N SER A 61 4.38 5.77 25.37
CA SER A 61 5.80 5.42 25.45
C SER A 61 6.40 5.14 24.07
N LEU A 62 7.72 5.35 23.96
CA LEU A 62 8.48 4.89 22.79
C LEU A 62 8.59 3.37 22.81
N GLN A 63 8.20 2.72 21.71
CA GLN A 63 8.19 1.27 21.61
C GLN A 63 8.53 0.82 20.19
N VAL A 64 9.06 -0.38 20.04
CA VAL A 64 9.24 -1.04 18.74
C VAL A 64 8.39 -2.31 18.71
N CYS A 65 7.37 -2.34 17.89
CA CYS A 65 6.65 -3.57 17.59
C CYS A 65 7.30 -4.26 16.40
N THR A 66 7.80 -5.45 16.61
CA THR A 66 8.55 -6.23 15.62
C THR A 66 7.69 -7.27 14.91
N ASN A 67 6.57 -7.69 15.50
CA ASN A 67 5.66 -8.67 14.94
C ASN A 67 4.47 -7.98 14.25
N THR A 68 4.74 -7.33 13.12
CA THR A 68 3.74 -6.60 12.35
C THR A 68 3.19 -7.41 11.18
N GLY A 69 1.96 -7.10 10.79
CA GLY A 69 1.32 -7.75 9.64
C GLY A 69 -0.06 -7.17 9.31
N GLY A 70 -0.96 -8.01 8.78
CA GLY A 70 -2.29 -7.56 8.36
C GLY A 70 -2.26 -6.52 7.26
N TYR A 71 -1.19 -6.52 6.42
CA TYR A 71 -1.08 -5.66 5.25
C TYR A 71 -2.02 -6.16 4.17
N LEU A 72 -3.05 -5.37 3.88
CA LEU A 72 -4.03 -5.72 2.86
C LEU A 72 -3.47 -5.40 1.48
N ALA A 73 -3.47 -6.38 0.59
CA ALA A 73 -3.25 -6.13 -0.82
C ALA A 73 -4.39 -5.28 -1.36
N THR A 74 -4.09 -4.33 -2.26
CA THR A 74 -5.08 -3.44 -2.86
C THR A 74 -4.69 -3.07 -4.29
N ASP A 75 -5.70 -2.89 -5.15
CA ASP A 75 -5.59 -2.21 -6.43
C ASP A 75 -6.58 -1.04 -6.43
N LYS A 76 -6.07 0.17 -6.73
CA LYS A 76 -6.87 1.39 -6.94
C LYS A 76 -6.92 1.68 -8.44
N PHE A 77 -8.10 1.96 -8.99
CA PHE A 77 -8.25 2.20 -10.42
C PHE A 77 -9.43 3.12 -10.74
N ASP A 78 -9.28 3.85 -11.84
CA ASP A 78 -10.32 4.66 -12.45
C ASP A 78 -10.78 3.98 -13.75
N VAL A 79 -12.08 4.01 -14.04
CA VAL A 79 -12.64 3.48 -15.27
C VAL A 79 -13.45 4.56 -15.97
N THR A 80 -13.19 4.74 -17.26
CA THR A 80 -13.98 5.63 -18.11
C THR A 80 -14.73 4.80 -19.15
N PHE A 81 -16.06 4.79 -19.08
CA PHE A 81 -16.93 4.23 -20.11
C PHE A 81 -17.21 5.28 -21.17
N LYS A 82 -17.14 4.88 -22.44
CA LYS A 82 -17.41 5.71 -23.62
C LYS A 82 -18.53 5.09 -24.43
N GLY A 83 -19.61 5.79 -24.55
CA GLY A 83 -20.79 5.45 -25.34
C GLY A 83 -21.06 6.47 -26.44
N GLU A 84 -22.34 6.75 -26.70
CA GLU A 84 -22.78 7.71 -27.73
C GLU A 84 -23.99 8.52 -27.24
N ALA A 85 -23.90 9.84 -27.34
CA ALA A 85 -25.00 10.71 -26.95
C ALA A 85 -26.15 10.67 -27.96
N SER A 86 -27.37 10.71 -27.49
CA SER A 86 -28.55 10.92 -28.31
C SER A 86 -29.66 11.61 -27.53
N HIS A 87 -30.68 12.10 -28.22
CA HIS A 87 -31.85 12.68 -27.55
C HIS A 87 -32.74 11.56 -27.01
N ALA A 88 -32.91 11.53 -25.67
CA ALA A 88 -33.59 10.42 -24.98
C ALA A 88 -35.05 10.20 -25.41
N GLY A 89 -35.75 11.24 -25.86
CA GLY A 89 -37.14 11.15 -26.34
C GLY A 89 -37.28 11.12 -27.87
N GLY A 90 -36.27 11.61 -28.60
CA GLY A 90 -36.40 11.77 -30.07
C GLY A 90 -35.72 10.66 -30.91
N SER A 91 -34.63 10.10 -30.40
CA SER A 91 -33.86 9.05 -31.10
C SER A 91 -33.04 8.21 -30.12
N PRO A 92 -33.69 7.58 -29.10
CA PRO A 92 -33.00 6.82 -28.07
C PRO A 92 -32.20 5.64 -28.62
N GLU A 93 -32.63 5.04 -29.73
CA GLU A 93 -32.00 3.89 -30.39
C GLU A 93 -30.60 4.19 -30.95
N LYS A 94 -30.28 5.48 -31.13
CA LYS A 94 -28.95 5.91 -31.60
C LYS A 94 -27.92 6.05 -30.48
N GLY A 95 -28.39 6.06 -29.22
CA GLY A 95 -27.52 6.23 -28.08
C GLY A 95 -26.90 4.94 -27.59
N ARG A 96 -25.69 5.06 -27.01
CA ARG A 96 -25.05 4.01 -26.21
C ARG A 96 -24.82 4.58 -24.82
N ASN A 97 -25.56 4.06 -23.84
CA ASN A 97 -25.68 4.68 -22.52
C ASN A 97 -24.52 4.29 -21.59
N ALA A 98 -23.50 5.13 -21.49
CA ALA A 98 -22.35 4.93 -20.63
C ALA A 98 -22.70 4.95 -19.12
N LEU A 99 -23.74 5.69 -18.70
CA LEU A 99 -24.21 5.70 -17.32
C LEU A 99 -24.72 4.31 -16.90
N LEU A 100 -25.54 3.67 -17.75
CA LEU A 100 -26.07 2.35 -17.43
C LEU A 100 -24.97 1.29 -17.42
N ALA A 101 -23.98 1.40 -18.33
CA ALA A 101 -22.80 0.52 -18.30
C ALA A 101 -22.04 0.67 -16.97
N ALA A 102 -21.76 1.90 -16.52
CA ALA A 102 -21.07 2.15 -15.28
C ALA A 102 -21.89 1.70 -14.04
N ALA A 103 -23.19 1.91 -14.04
CA ALA A 103 -24.07 1.46 -12.97
C ALA A 103 -24.11 -0.07 -12.86
N LEU A 104 -24.23 -0.79 -13.99
CA LEU A 104 -24.24 -2.25 -14.01
C LEU A 104 -22.88 -2.80 -13.56
N ALA A 105 -21.76 -2.22 -14.05
CA ALA A 105 -20.43 -2.60 -13.60
C ALA A 105 -20.27 -2.43 -12.09
N THR A 106 -20.77 -1.32 -11.52
CA THR A 106 -20.75 -1.08 -10.08
C THR A 106 -21.47 -2.19 -9.31
N LEU A 107 -22.67 -2.57 -9.73
CA LEU A 107 -23.43 -3.67 -9.11
C LEU A 107 -22.70 -5.00 -9.23
N GLY A 108 -22.18 -5.31 -10.42
CA GLY A 108 -21.42 -6.54 -10.67
C GLY A 108 -20.17 -6.64 -9.78
N MET A 109 -19.37 -5.59 -9.69
CA MET A 109 -18.17 -5.54 -8.85
C MET A 109 -18.49 -5.77 -7.38
N GLN A 110 -19.56 -5.16 -6.85
CA GLN A 110 -19.94 -5.27 -5.43
C GLN A 110 -20.41 -6.69 -5.03
N THR A 111 -20.90 -7.48 -5.96
CA THR A 111 -21.41 -8.83 -5.66
C THR A 111 -20.35 -9.94 -5.70
N GLN A 112 -19.18 -9.68 -6.27
CA GLN A 112 -18.14 -10.69 -6.53
C GLN A 112 -16.94 -10.61 -5.56
N VAL A 113 -17.19 -10.20 -4.32
CA VAL A 113 -16.13 -10.00 -3.31
C VAL A 113 -16.04 -11.14 -2.28
N GLN A 114 -16.90 -12.15 -2.38
CA GLN A 114 -16.89 -13.26 -1.43
C GLN A 114 -15.80 -14.27 -1.80
N ASP A 115 -14.90 -14.54 -0.84
CA ASP A 115 -13.85 -15.53 -0.98
C ASP A 115 -13.74 -16.35 0.31
N GLY A 116 -13.82 -17.67 0.21
CA GLY A 116 -13.74 -18.58 1.36
C GLY A 116 -12.32 -18.71 1.94
N ARG A 117 -11.29 -18.22 1.24
CA ARG A 117 -9.89 -18.25 1.69
C ARG A 117 -9.55 -17.10 2.62
N GLY A 118 -10.33 -16.02 2.60
CA GLY A 118 -10.05 -14.85 3.44
C GLY A 118 -10.90 -13.64 3.08
N MET A 119 -10.54 -12.50 3.66
CA MET A 119 -11.27 -11.26 3.46
C MET A 119 -11.00 -10.69 2.07
N GLY A 120 -12.09 -10.33 1.35
CA GLY A 120 -12.08 -9.59 0.13
C GLY A 120 -13.03 -8.38 0.20
N ARG A 121 -12.71 -7.32 -0.51
CA ARG A 121 -13.55 -6.12 -0.62
C ARG A 121 -13.39 -5.49 -1.99
N CYS A 122 -14.49 -4.91 -2.47
CA CYS A 122 -14.49 -3.99 -3.59
C CYS A 122 -15.34 -2.77 -3.22
N ASN A 123 -14.87 -1.59 -3.54
CA ASN A 123 -15.61 -0.36 -3.30
C ASN A 123 -15.55 0.55 -4.53
N VAL A 124 -16.71 1.05 -4.95
CA VAL A 124 -16.83 2.15 -5.90
C VAL A 124 -17.17 3.41 -5.11
N GLY A 125 -16.16 4.27 -4.93
CA GLY A 125 -16.28 5.47 -4.11
C GLY A 125 -16.85 6.67 -4.87
N LEU A 126 -16.75 6.67 -6.20
CA LEU A 126 -17.27 7.74 -7.04
C LEU A 126 -17.80 7.18 -8.36
N LEU A 127 -18.97 7.65 -8.76
CA LEU A 127 -19.53 7.46 -10.10
C LEU A 127 -20.10 8.78 -10.60
N THR A 128 -19.65 9.23 -11.77
CA THR A 128 -20.09 10.49 -12.39
C THR A 128 -20.47 10.21 -13.84
N ALA A 129 -21.65 10.68 -14.28
CA ALA A 129 -22.11 10.47 -15.66
C ALA A 129 -23.12 11.52 -16.11
N GLY A 130 -23.14 11.78 -17.41
CA GLY A 130 -24.17 12.55 -18.11
C GLY A 130 -24.04 14.08 -17.96
N THR A 131 -24.86 14.79 -18.76
CA THR A 131 -24.86 16.25 -18.84
C THR A 131 -26.27 16.86 -18.68
N GLY A 132 -27.32 16.05 -18.86
CA GLY A 132 -28.69 16.54 -18.75
C GLY A 132 -29.72 15.41 -18.82
N ARG A 133 -30.93 15.67 -18.33
CA ARG A 133 -31.98 14.64 -18.16
C ARG A 133 -32.56 14.09 -19.47
N ASN A 134 -32.43 14.82 -20.57
CA ASN A 134 -32.96 14.44 -21.89
C ASN A 134 -31.86 13.98 -22.87
N VAL A 135 -30.64 13.74 -22.38
CA VAL A 135 -29.49 13.28 -23.16
C VAL A 135 -29.07 11.90 -22.66
N ILE A 136 -28.94 10.93 -23.56
CA ILE A 136 -28.31 9.64 -23.24
C ILE A 136 -26.81 9.89 -22.98
N PRO A 137 -26.28 9.54 -21.81
CA PRO A 137 -24.89 9.85 -21.46
C PRO A 137 -23.87 9.12 -22.36
N ALA A 138 -23.02 9.88 -23.02
CA ALA A 138 -21.90 9.35 -23.82
C ALA A 138 -20.69 8.98 -22.96
N GLN A 139 -20.60 9.48 -21.73
CA GLN A 139 -19.46 9.21 -20.88
C GLN A 139 -19.90 9.01 -19.43
N ALA A 140 -19.24 8.04 -18.79
CA ALA A 140 -19.32 7.85 -17.33
C ALA A 140 -17.93 7.49 -16.80
N THR A 141 -17.60 7.96 -15.61
CA THR A 141 -16.37 7.61 -14.90
C THR A 141 -16.69 7.06 -13.54
N LEU A 142 -15.97 6.03 -13.11
CA LEU A 142 -16.00 5.54 -11.74
C LEU A 142 -14.58 5.44 -11.18
N LYS A 143 -14.48 5.58 -9.85
CA LYS A 143 -13.23 5.39 -9.10
C LYS A 143 -13.48 4.29 -8.09
N ALA A 144 -12.62 3.27 -8.13
CA ALA A 144 -12.79 2.06 -7.35
C ALA A 144 -11.48 1.58 -6.75
N GLU A 145 -11.62 0.75 -5.71
CA GLU A 145 -10.54 -0.05 -5.16
C GLU A 145 -11.01 -1.48 -4.89
N THR A 146 -10.08 -2.41 -4.97
CA THR A 146 -10.24 -3.76 -4.47
C THR A 146 -9.24 -4.01 -3.36
N ARG A 147 -9.59 -4.87 -2.39
CA ARG A 147 -8.69 -5.28 -1.30
C ARG A 147 -8.83 -6.77 -1.06
N GLY A 148 -7.72 -7.40 -0.64
CA GLY A 148 -7.68 -8.77 -0.19
C GLY A 148 -6.74 -8.96 0.99
N SER A 149 -7.05 -9.91 1.87
CA SER A 149 -6.15 -10.31 2.96
C SER A 149 -4.85 -10.94 2.45
N THR A 150 -4.85 -11.44 1.20
CA THR A 150 -3.66 -11.87 0.46
C THR A 150 -3.64 -11.27 -0.95
N SER A 151 -2.46 -11.25 -1.57
CA SER A 151 -2.32 -10.77 -2.95
C SER A 151 -3.14 -11.59 -3.94
N GLU A 152 -3.25 -12.90 -3.73
CA GLU A 152 -4.03 -13.80 -4.58
C GLU A 152 -5.52 -13.46 -4.52
N ILE A 153 -6.07 -13.26 -3.31
CA ILE A 153 -7.47 -12.85 -3.12
C ILE A 153 -7.71 -11.48 -3.78
N ALA A 154 -6.81 -10.52 -3.57
CA ALA A 154 -6.93 -9.19 -4.18
C ALA A 154 -6.93 -9.27 -5.72
N GLN A 155 -6.05 -10.10 -6.30
CA GLN A 155 -5.98 -10.33 -7.75
C GLN A 155 -7.25 -10.98 -8.30
N ASP A 156 -7.83 -11.96 -7.58
CA ASP A 156 -9.08 -12.60 -8.01
C ASP A 156 -10.22 -11.58 -8.00
N ILE A 157 -10.35 -10.77 -6.95
CA ILE A 157 -11.39 -9.72 -6.88
C ILE A 157 -11.18 -8.67 -7.97
N TYR A 158 -9.93 -8.25 -8.21
CA TYR A 158 -9.62 -7.33 -9.29
C TYR A 158 -10.01 -7.91 -10.66
N ARG A 159 -9.74 -9.19 -10.92
CA ARG A 159 -10.14 -9.88 -12.16
C ARG A 159 -11.66 -9.87 -12.31
N HIS A 160 -12.41 -10.25 -11.28
CA HIS A 160 -13.87 -10.20 -11.29
C HIS A 160 -14.41 -8.77 -11.50
N ALA A 161 -13.72 -7.76 -10.96
CA ALA A 161 -14.08 -6.37 -11.25
C ALA A 161 -13.89 -6.04 -12.74
N MET A 162 -12.79 -6.48 -13.35
CA MET A 162 -12.55 -6.30 -14.80
C MET A 162 -13.59 -7.02 -15.66
N ASP A 163 -13.94 -8.26 -15.30
CA ASP A 163 -14.99 -9.04 -15.99
C ASP A 163 -16.35 -8.33 -15.92
N SER A 164 -16.68 -7.75 -14.76
CA SER A 164 -17.92 -6.97 -14.58
C SER A 164 -17.93 -5.71 -15.43
N ILE A 165 -16.80 -5.00 -15.54
CA ILE A 165 -16.62 -3.80 -16.35
C ILE A 165 -16.77 -4.16 -17.84
N GLU A 166 -16.09 -5.20 -18.29
CA GLU A 166 -16.14 -5.67 -19.68
C GLU A 166 -17.56 -6.12 -20.06
N GLY A 167 -18.18 -6.95 -19.21
CA GLY A 167 -19.55 -7.43 -19.43
C GLY A 167 -20.57 -6.30 -19.51
N ALA A 168 -20.47 -5.32 -18.61
CA ALA A 168 -21.34 -4.16 -18.61
C ALA A 168 -21.14 -3.27 -19.85
N ALA A 169 -19.89 -3.01 -20.22
CA ALA A 169 -19.57 -2.24 -21.44
C ALA A 169 -20.18 -2.92 -22.68
N LYS A 170 -20.01 -4.23 -22.79
CA LYS A 170 -20.53 -5.04 -23.91
C LYS A 170 -22.05 -5.02 -23.98
N MET A 171 -22.74 -5.11 -22.83
CA MET A 171 -24.21 -5.09 -22.75
C MET A 171 -24.80 -3.79 -23.29
N TYR A 172 -24.14 -2.66 -23.04
CA TYR A 172 -24.61 -1.33 -23.49
C TYR A 172 -23.91 -0.81 -24.75
N GLY A 173 -23.12 -1.64 -25.44
CA GLY A 173 -22.40 -1.26 -26.67
C GLY A 173 -21.37 -0.15 -26.45
N CYS A 174 -20.86 0.01 -25.23
CA CYS A 174 -19.83 0.98 -24.86
C CYS A 174 -18.43 0.38 -24.99
N THR A 175 -17.43 1.26 -25.08
CA THR A 175 -16.03 0.93 -24.81
C THR A 175 -15.64 1.40 -23.41
N TYR A 176 -14.49 0.93 -22.91
CA TYR A 176 -14.00 1.37 -21.62
C TYR A 176 -12.47 1.49 -21.60
N GLU A 177 -11.96 2.31 -20.71
CA GLU A 177 -10.53 2.46 -20.41
C GLU A 177 -10.34 2.33 -18.90
N VAL A 178 -9.31 1.60 -18.46
CA VAL A 178 -8.93 1.45 -17.06
C VAL A 178 -7.58 2.08 -16.83
N THR A 179 -7.49 2.94 -15.82
CA THR A 179 -6.24 3.57 -15.39
C THR A 179 -5.91 3.09 -13.97
N LYS A 180 -4.78 2.41 -13.78
CA LYS A 180 -4.29 2.05 -12.46
C LYS A 180 -3.83 3.29 -11.70
N MET A 181 -4.31 3.45 -10.48
CA MET A 181 -4.09 4.63 -9.64
C MET A 181 -3.18 4.37 -8.44
N GLY A 182 -2.90 3.13 -8.14
CA GLY A 182 -2.03 2.71 -7.04
C GLY A 182 -2.29 1.27 -6.65
N GLY A 183 -1.48 0.74 -5.75
CA GLY A 183 -1.65 -0.61 -5.23
C GLY A 183 -0.62 -0.97 -4.17
N ALA A 184 -0.90 -2.03 -3.44
CA ALA A 184 0.00 -2.63 -2.46
C ALA A 184 -0.17 -4.15 -2.50
N ALA A 185 0.90 -4.88 -2.18
CA ALA A 185 0.83 -6.33 -2.02
C ALA A 185 0.55 -6.71 -0.56
N SER A 186 0.14 -7.94 -0.30
CA SER A 186 0.31 -8.52 1.02
C SER A 186 1.77 -8.96 1.21
N ALA A 187 2.32 -8.80 2.40
CA ALA A 187 3.67 -9.24 2.72
C ALA A 187 3.76 -9.68 4.19
N GLN A 188 4.84 -10.40 4.52
CA GLN A 188 5.17 -10.76 5.89
C GLN A 188 6.65 -10.47 6.13
N SER A 189 6.97 -10.02 7.33
CA SER A 189 8.34 -9.83 7.77
C SER A 189 9.04 -11.17 7.96
N ASP A 190 10.32 -11.26 7.55
CA ASP A 190 11.15 -12.45 7.74
C ASP A 190 11.50 -12.63 9.21
N GLU A 191 11.16 -13.79 9.75
CA GLU A 191 11.38 -14.14 11.16
C GLU A 191 12.85 -13.98 11.58
N SER A 192 13.78 -14.41 10.74
CA SER A 192 15.21 -14.32 11.06
C SER A 192 15.71 -12.86 11.09
N LEU A 193 15.16 -11.98 10.25
CA LEU A 193 15.49 -10.56 10.28
C LEU A 193 14.81 -9.89 11.49
N ARG A 194 13.59 -10.31 11.83
CA ARG A 194 12.89 -9.88 13.05
C ARG A 194 13.72 -10.13 14.29
N GLN A 195 14.26 -11.33 14.45
CA GLN A 195 15.12 -11.70 15.58
C GLN A 195 16.39 -10.82 15.67
N VAL A 196 17.00 -10.48 14.53
CA VAL A 196 18.14 -9.54 14.50
C VAL A 196 17.72 -8.16 15.00
N VAL A 197 16.58 -7.65 14.53
CA VAL A 197 16.07 -6.34 14.98
C VAL A 197 15.72 -6.34 16.46
N GLU A 198 15.08 -7.40 16.96
CA GLU A 198 14.79 -7.55 18.39
C GLU A 198 16.06 -7.53 19.25
N GLN A 199 17.12 -8.21 18.81
CA GLN A 199 18.39 -8.18 19.50
C GLN A 199 19.02 -6.79 19.47
N VAL A 200 18.95 -6.08 18.34
CA VAL A 200 19.41 -4.69 18.22
C VAL A 200 18.66 -3.76 19.19
N VAL A 201 17.34 -3.93 19.32
CA VAL A 201 16.54 -3.13 20.25
C VAL A 201 17.02 -3.35 21.70
N ARG A 202 17.28 -4.59 22.10
CA ARG A 202 17.82 -4.91 23.44
C ARG A 202 19.22 -4.35 23.65
N ASP A 203 20.14 -4.63 22.72
CA ASP A 203 21.56 -4.28 22.86
C ASP A 203 21.82 -2.77 22.76
N SER A 204 21.15 -2.10 21.81
CA SER A 204 21.46 -0.70 21.48
C SER A 204 20.58 0.31 22.20
N LEU A 205 19.38 -0.09 22.62
CA LEU A 205 18.41 0.80 23.27
C LEU A 205 18.14 0.42 24.72
N GLY A 206 18.57 -0.76 25.18
CA GLY A 206 18.28 -1.26 26.52
C GLY A 206 16.79 -1.47 26.79
N MET A 207 16.01 -1.81 25.77
CA MET A 207 14.55 -1.95 25.82
C MET A 207 14.12 -3.34 25.37
N GLU A 208 12.98 -3.81 25.87
CA GLU A 208 12.32 -4.99 25.31
C GLU A 208 11.43 -4.57 24.11
N PRO A 209 11.58 -5.21 22.94
CA PRO A 209 10.66 -5.00 21.82
C PRO A 209 9.29 -5.58 22.13
N ASP A 210 8.24 -4.97 21.60
CA ASP A 210 6.92 -5.60 21.58
C ASP A 210 6.89 -6.67 20.48
N THR A 211 6.71 -7.91 20.91
CA THR A 211 6.64 -9.09 20.04
C THR A 211 5.21 -9.61 19.85
N LEU A 212 4.23 -8.96 20.46
CA LEU A 212 2.82 -9.30 20.22
C LEU A 212 2.43 -8.94 18.78
N ARG A 213 1.60 -9.78 18.19
CA ARG A 213 1.12 -9.55 16.83
C ARG A 213 0.29 -8.28 16.76
N GLN A 214 0.70 -7.36 15.90
CA GLN A 214 -0.03 -6.15 15.58
C GLN A 214 -0.29 -6.09 14.07
N ASP A 215 -1.56 -6.00 13.70
CA ASP A 215 -1.99 -5.92 12.32
C ASP A 215 -2.30 -4.48 11.94
N LEU A 216 -1.76 -4.02 10.80
CA LEU A 216 -2.03 -2.67 10.28
C LEU A 216 -3.52 -2.49 9.95
N GLY A 217 -4.17 -3.56 9.44
CA GLY A 217 -5.56 -3.50 8.99
C GLY A 217 -5.79 -2.59 7.77
N GLY A 218 -4.72 -2.12 7.16
CA GLY A 218 -4.67 -1.22 6.01
C GLY A 218 -3.73 -1.73 4.93
N SER A 219 -3.49 -0.90 3.92
CA SER A 219 -2.54 -1.18 2.85
C SER A 219 -1.31 -0.29 3.01
N GLU A 220 -0.14 -0.86 2.77
CA GLU A 220 1.18 -0.22 2.85
C GLU A 220 1.97 -0.62 1.60
N ASP A 221 2.35 0.31 0.75
CA ASP A 221 2.99 -0.03 -0.52
C ASP A 221 4.47 -0.44 -0.37
N PHE A 222 5.11 -0.16 0.77
CA PHE A 222 6.41 -0.72 1.12
C PHE A 222 6.45 -2.24 1.01
N THR A 223 5.31 -2.91 1.13
CA THR A 223 5.16 -4.36 0.90
C THR A 223 5.62 -4.81 -0.49
N TYR A 224 5.57 -3.95 -1.52
CA TYR A 224 6.18 -4.24 -2.82
C TYR A 224 7.71 -4.33 -2.71
N MET A 225 8.36 -3.43 -1.96
CA MET A 225 9.81 -3.51 -1.75
C MET A 225 10.18 -4.74 -0.93
N MET A 226 9.38 -5.09 0.09
CA MET A 226 9.57 -6.32 0.86
C MET A 226 9.57 -7.53 -0.08
N ARG A 227 8.53 -7.69 -0.88
CA ARG A 227 8.42 -8.82 -1.81
C ARG A 227 9.53 -8.84 -2.84
N THR A 228 9.89 -7.70 -3.44
CA THR A 228 10.97 -7.62 -4.42
C THR A 228 12.27 -8.16 -3.83
N VAL A 229 12.65 -7.75 -2.62
CA VAL A 229 13.86 -8.22 -1.95
C VAL A 229 13.75 -9.71 -1.61
N GLN A 230 12.61 -10.17 -1.10
CA GLN A 230 12.37 -11.58 -0.77
C GLN A 230 12.40 -12.50 -2.01
N GLU A 231 11.83 -12.05 -3.13
CA GLU A 231 11.85 -12.78 -4.41
C GLU A 231 13.28 -12.92 -4.98
N HIS A 232 14.19 -11.99 -4.66
CA HIS A 232 15.61 -12.07 -4.99
C HIS A 232 16.44 -12.87 -3.96
N GLY A 233 15.79 -13.48 -2.95
CA GLY A 233 16.45 -14.30 -1.92
C GLY A 233 16.93 -13.52 -0.70
N GLY A 234 16.71 -12.20 -0.65
CA GLY A 234 16.97 -11.35 0.51
C GLY A 234 15.88 -11.47 1.57
N LYS A 235 15.95 -10.61 2.57
CA LYS A 235 15.00 -10.58 3.70
C LYS A 235 14.42 -9.19 3.91
N ALA A 236 13.18 -9.15 4.33
CA ALA A 236 12.43 -7.92 4.50
C ALA A 236 11.74 -7.86 5.85
N MET A 237 11.64 -6.67 6.40
CA MET A 237 10.89 -6.44 7.62
C MET A 237 10.28 -5.04 7.63
N HIS A 238 9.06 -4.96 8.10
CA HIS A 238 8.41 -3.72 8.47
C HIS A 238 8.10 -3.74 9.97
N MET A 239 8.26 -2.61 10.66
CA MET A 239 8.03 -2.50 12.09
C MET A 239 7.12 -1.32 12.42
N PHE A 240 6.41 -1.38 13.56
CA PHE A 240 5.74 -0.19 14.07
C PHE A 240 6.62 0.49 15.13
N LEU A 241 6.71 1.79 14.99
CA LEU A 241 7.50 2.69 15.84
C LEU A 241 6.52 3.45 16.71
N GLY A 242 6.35 2.93 17.93
CA GLY A 242 5.35 3.39 18.87
C GLY A 242 5.70 4.74 19.47
N THR A 243 4.71 5.60 19.59
CA THR A 243 4.79 6.88 20.26
C THR A 243 3.40 7.37 20.66
N ARG A 244 3.35 8.46 21.39
CA ARG A 244 2.13 9.22 21.66
C ARG A 244 1.61 9.85 20.37
N ARG A 245 0.29 9.84 20.21
CA ARG A 245 -0.39 10.44 19.04
C ARG A 245 -1.55 11.31 19.49
N TRP A 246 -1.83 12.36 18.73
CA TRP A 246 -3.00 13.22 18.90
C TRP A 246 -3.78 13.28 17.57
N GLY A 247 -5.08 13.31 17.68
CA GLY A 247 -5.97 13.27 16.52
C GLY A 247 -5.97 11.92 15.80
N SER A 248 -6.90 11.75 14.88
CA SER A 248 -6.96 10.57 14.01
C SER A 248 -6.02 10.75 12.83
N ALA A 249 -5.48 9.66 12.28
CA ALA A 249 -4.75 9.69 11.01
C ALA A 249 -5.59 10.36 9.92
N HIS A 250 -4.95 11.12 9.03
CA HIS A 250 -5.57 11.90 7.94
C HIS A 250 -6.51 13.03 8.39
N ASN A 251 -6.36 13.49 9.64
CA ASN A 251 -7.09 14.64 10.17
C ASN A 251 -6.16 15.84 10.29
N GLU A 252 -6.70 17.07 10.16
CA GLU A 252 -5.92 18.31 10.28
C GLU A 252 -5.30 18.53 11.69
N TRP A 253 -5.84 17.84 12.71
CA TRP A 253 -5.36 17.86 14.09
C TRP A 253 -4.41 16.69 14.41
N PHE A 254 -3.98 15.94 13.39
CA PHE A 254 -3.06 14.83 13.58
C PHE A 254 -1.68 15.36 14.00
N ASP A 255 -1.16 14.80 15.09
CA ASP A 255 0.19 15.08 15.56
C ASP A 255 0.74 13.85 16.29
N PHE A 256 2.06 13.80 16.50
CA PHE A 256 2.72 12.68 17.17
C PHE A 256 3.94 13.15 17.98
N GLY A 257 4.39 12.33 18.94
CA GLY A 257 5.59 12.61 19.73
C GLY A 257 6.85 12.58 18.85
N GLU A 258 7.48 13.74 18.63
CA GLU A 258 8.65 13.89 17.73
C GLU A 258 9.91 13.17 18.23
N ASP A 259 9.97 12.78 19.50
CA ASP A 259 11.03 11.97 20.08
C ASP A 259 11.18 10.61 19.36
N VAL A 260 10.10 10.09 18.77
CA VAL A 260 10.14 8.90 17.91
C VAL A 260 11.06 9.07 16.69
N LEU A 261 11.29 10.28 16.21
CA LEU A 261 12.15 10.54 15.05
C LEU A 261 13.62 10.17 15.33
N VAL A 262 14.14 10.58 16.50
CA VAL A 262 15.49 10.25 16.92
C VAL A 262 15.57 8.79 17.38
N PHE A 263 14.56 8.31 18.08
CA PHE A 263 14.43 6.92 18.50
C PHE A 263 14.51 5.96 17.30
N SER A 264 13.69 6.19 16.28
CA SER A 264 13.68 5.38 15.07
C SER A 264 14.99 5.46 14.29
N ALA A 265 15.60 6.65 14.23
CA ALA A 265 16.90 6.81 13.56
C ALA A 265 18.00 5.97 14.23
N LYS A 266 17.99 5.87 15.57
CA LYS A 266 18.91 4.97 16.30
C LYS A 266 18.68 3.51 15.93
N ILE A 267 17.41 3.07 15.86
CA ILE A 267 17.07 1.69 15.50
C ILE A 267 17.60 1.35 14.10
N PHE A 268 17.24 2.16 13.09
CA PHE A 268 17.66 1.91 11.72
C PHE A 268 19.18 1.94 11.54
N ALA A 269 19.87 2.89 12.22
CA ALA A 269 21.33 2.97 12.17
C ALA A 269 21.99 1.76 12.83
N SER A 270 21.48 1.32 14.00
CA SER A 270 21.99 0.14 14.70
C SER A 270 21.73 -1.15 13.93
N CYS A 271 20.54 -1.28 13.28
CA CYS A 271 20.25 -2.41 12.40
C CYS A 271 21.20 -2.44 11.20
N ALA A 272 21.44 -1.30 10.55
CA ALA A 272 22.37 -1.21 9.43
C ALA A 272 23.80 -1.58 9.86
N LEU A 273 24.26 -1.13 11.02
CA LEU A 273 25.56 -1.48 11.58
C LEU A 273 25.64 -2.99 11.90
N ARG A 274 24.59 -3.59 12.45
CA ARG A 274 24.54 -5.03 12.75
C ARG A 274 24.55 -5.90 11.51
N LEU A 275 23.87 -5.47 10.43
CA LEU A 275 23.72 -6.24 9.19
C LEU A 275 24.88 -6.02 8.20
N ALA A 276 25.47 -4.83 8.19
CA ALA A 276 26.52 -4.43 7.26
C ALA A 276 27.83 -3.99 7.94
N GLY A 277 27.94 -4.12 9.24
CA GLY A 277 29.15 -3.78 10.00
C GLY A 277 30.20 -4.88 9.94
N ARG A 278 31.41 -4.57 10.42
CA ARG A 278 32.49 -5.54 10.61
C ARG A 278 32.09 -6.51 11.73
N THR A 279 32.17 -7.81 11.44
CA THR A 279 32.23 -8.82 12.51
C THR A 279 33.62 -8.74 13.13
N GLU A 280 33.68 -8.44 14.45
CA GLU A 280 34.91 -8.56 15.23
C GLU A 280 35.38 -9.99 15.29
#